data_89b0ab25cd5d69e84193f1dcc1850b57
#
_entry.id   89b0ab25cd5d69e84193f1dcc1850b57
#
_cell.length_a   1.000
_cell.length_b   1.000
_cell.length_c   1.000
_cell.angle_alpha   90.00
_cell.angle_beta   90.00
_cell.angle_gamma   90.00
#
_symmetry.space_group_name_H-M   'P 1'
#
loop_
_entity.id
_entity.type
_entity.pdbx_description
1 polymer ?
#
loop_
_entity_poly.entity_id
_entity_poly.type
_entity_poly.pdbx_seq_one_letter_code
_entity_poly.pdbx_strand_id
1 'polypeptide(L)'
;MRFIIVTGLSGAGKTEATRSLEDMGYFCVDNLPPKLIPKFAEACVQSQGKIDKVALVVDIRGGIFFDDLFESLIYLKKQDFKYEILFLDASDEVLVKRFKESRRSHPLAPGSRIITGINEERKRLREVKDRADIIIDTSKYAIKDLREEMTKNYGDVTEPEKDLSVTILSFGFKYGIPVDSDLVFDVRFIPNPFYIPELKPYSGNDEPVKRYVLQQEETKGFIKRTDELLEFLIPNYKKEGKRQLIISIGCTGGRHRSVAIANQIYENLTSRNYNISVEHRDIREDVHQGAKKLWVLRNG
;
A
#
# COMPACT_ATOMS: atom_id res chain seq x y z
N MET A 1 1.73 -22.74 8.20
CA MET A 1 2.12 -21.43 8.79
C MET A 1 3.57 -21.16 8.42
N ARG A 2 3.85 -19.98 7.83
CA ARG A 2 5.20 -19.53 7.50
C ARG A 2 5.67 -18.57 8.61
N PHE A 3 6.82 -18.86 9.22
CA PHE A 3 7.32 -18.10 10.37
C PHE A 3 8.72 -17.58 10.07
N ILE A 4 8.89 -16.25 10.04
CA ILE A 4 10.13 -15.60 9.69
C ILE A 4 10.68 -14.84 10.90
N ILE A 5 11.96 -15.00 11.19
CA ILE A 5 12.67 -14.21 12.18
C ILE A 5 13.56 -13.22 11.45
N VAL A 6 13.20 -11.95 11.53
CA VAL A 6 13.94 -10.86 10.90
C VAL A 6 14.92 -10.28 11.90
N THR A 7 16.19 -10.34 11.60
CA THR A 7 17.25 -9.74 12.41
C THR A 7 18.34 -9.12 11.55
N GLY A 8 19.37 -8.57 12.12
CA GLY A 8 20.48 -7.95 11.38
C GLY A 8 20.95 -6.64 12.02
N LEU A 9 21.96 -6.05 11.41
CA LEU A 9 22.61 -4.86 11.94
C LEU A 9 21.68 -3.65 12.03
N SER A 10 21.90 -2.82 13.04
CA SER A 10 21.20 -1.55 13.20
C SER A 10 21.51 -0.64 11.99
N GLY A 11 20.47 -0.15 11.32
CA GLY A 11 20.60 0.61 10.07
C GLY A 11 20.68 -0.23 8.78
N ALA A 12 20.63 -1.57 8.86
CA ALA A 12 20.65 -2.45 7.69
C ALA A 12 19.30 -2.55 6.94
N GLY A 13 18.23 -1.90 7.43
CA GLY A 13 16.94 -1.85 6.72
C GLY A 13 15.84 -2.73 7.30
N LYS A 14 15.95 -3.24 8.53
CA LYS A 14 14.93 -4.08 9.19
C LYS A 14 13.53 -3.49 9.11
N THR A 15 13.37 -2.20 9.38
CA THR A 15 12.06 -1.53 9.33
C THR A 15 11.42 -1.59 7.95
N GLU A 16 12.18 -1.39 6.88
CA GLU A 16 11.64 -1.47 5.51
C GLU A 16 11.34 -2.91 5.10
N ALA A 17 12.16 -3.87 5.53
CA ALA A 17 11.87 -5.29 5.34
C ALA A 17 10.58 -5.71 6.06
N THR A 18 10.37 -5.22 7.30
CA THR A 18 9.14 -5.47 8.06
C THR A 18 7.91 -4.91 7.35
N ARG A 19 7.98 -3.65 6.87
CA ARG A 19 6.90 -3.04 6.08
C ARG A 19 6.59 -3.83 4.82
N SER A 20 7.62 -4.31 4.13
CA SER A 20 7.43 -5.16 2.95
C SER A 20 6.72 -6.48 3.30
N LEU A 21 7.02 -7.10 4.45
CA LEU A 21 6.33 -8.29 4.92
C LEU A 21 4.88 -7.99 5.32
N GLU A 22 4.61 -6.86 5.98
CA GLU A 22 3.24 -6.39 6.29
C GLU A 22 2.42 -6.21 5.01
N ASP A 23 3.00 -5.57 3.96
CA ASP A 23 2.37 -5.39 2.65
C ASP A 23 2.05 -6.74 1.97
N MET A 24 2.80 -7.81 2.27
CA MET A 24 2.58 -9.17 1.80
C MET A 24 1.66 -10.00 2.72
N GLY A 25 1.02 -9.36 3.71
CA GLY A 25 0.04 -9.99 4.59
C GLY A 25 0.64 -10.78 5.76
N TYR A 26 1.92 -10.57 6.10
CA TYR A 26 2.49 -11.14 7.31
C TYR A 26 2.01 -10.38 8.55
N PHE A 27 1.67 -11.12 9.59
CA PHE A 27 1.48 -10.56 10.92
C PHE A 27 2.85 -10.27 11.53
N CYS A 28 3.24 -8.98 11.55
CA CYS A 28 4.55 -8.56 12.01
C CYS A 28 4.53 -8.16 13.48
N VAL A 29 5.51 -8.64 14.26
CA VAL A 29 5.72 -8.24 15.65
C VAL A 29 7.14 -7.73 15.79
N ASP A 30 7.29 -6.48 16.19
CA ASP A 30 8.60 -5.85 16.41
C ASP A 30 9.01 -5.93 17.87
N ASN A 31 10.29 -6.21 18.10
CA ASN A 31 10.92 -6.18 19.41
C ASN A 31 10.30 -7.13 20.46
N LEU A 32 9.83 -8.30 20.02
CA LEU A 32 9.33 -9.32 20.93
C LEU A 32 10.52 -9.90 21.76
N PRO A 33 10.44 -9.91 23.09
CA PRO A 33 11.45 -10.57 23.92
C PRO A 33 11.60 -12.05 23.52
N PRO A 34 12.82 -12.55 23.25
CA PRO A 34 13.03 -13.90 22.75
C PRO A 34 12.35 -15.00 23.58
N LYS A 35 12.32 -14.89 24.91
CA LYS A 35 11.61 -15.83 25.80
C LYS A 35 10.12 -15.97 25.53
N LEU A 36 9.50 -14.99 24.87
CA LEU A 36 8.08 -15.03 24.52
C LEU A 36 7.81 -15.66 23.15
N ILE A 37 8.85 -15.86 22.33
CA ILE A 37 8.72 -16.43 20.99
C ILE A 37 7.99 -17.79 21.01
N PRO A 38 8.34 -18.75 21.89
CA PRO A 38 7.62 -20.01 21.94
C PRO A 38 6.13 -19.89 22.23
N LYS A 39 5.77 -19.10 23.23
CA LYS A 39 4.36 -18.86 23.61
C LYS A 39 3.58 -18.15 22.50
N PHE A 40 4.23 -17.20 21.83
CA PHE A 40 3.63 -16.51 20.70
C PHE A 40 3.37 -17.46 19.52
N ALA A 41 4.34 -18.32 19.18
CA ALA A 41 4.19 -19.32 18.14
C ALA A 41 3.05 -20.30 18.44
N GLU A 42 2.92 -20.78 19.68
CA GLU A 42 1.81 -21.63 20.14
C GLU A 42 0.46 -20.91 19.98
N ALA A 43 0.38 -19.62 20.34
CA ALA A 43 -0.84 -18.83 20.18
C ALA A 43 -1.24 -18.66 18.71
N CYS A 44 -0.26 -18.48 17.81
CA CYS A 44 -0.51 -18.40 16.38
C CYS A 44 -1.10 -19.70 15.81
N VAL A 45 -0.60 -20.85 16.25
CA VAL A 45 -1.17 -22.16 15.86
C VAL A 45 -2.60 -22.32 16.37
N GLN A 46 -2.86 -21.92 17.62
CA GLN A 46 -4.21 -21.98 18.20
C GLN A 46 -5.22 -21.06 17.52
N SER A 47 -4.77 -20.13 16.69
CA SER A 47 -5.65 -19.21 15.92
C SER A 47 -6.49 -19.91 14.85
N GLN A 48 -6.34 -21.24 14.67
CA GLN A 48 -7.08 -22.07 13.70
C GLN A 48 -6.98 -21.55 12.25
N GLY A 49 -5.78 -21.14 11.85
CA GLY A 49 -5.52 -20.69 10.47
C GLY A 49 -5.87 -19.22 10.19
N LYS A 50 -6.27 -18.44 11.21
CA LYS A 50 -6.45 -16.98 11.05
C LYS A 50 -5.12 -16.25 10.85
N ILE A 51 -4.02 -16.84 11.33
CA ILE A 51 -2.66 -16.33 11.17
C ILE A 51 -1.81 -17.44 10.56
N ASP A 52 -1.49 -17.32 9.29
CA ASP A 52 -0.71 -18.33 8.53
C ASP A 52 0.68 -17.82 8.14
N LYS A 53 0.91 -16.52 8.20
CA LYS A 53 2.16 -15.83 7.90
C LYS A 53 2.55 -14.92 9.07
N VAL A 54 3.72 -15.14 9.65
CA VAL A 54 4.23 -14.41 10.83
C VAL A 54 5.65 -13.95 10.56
N ALA A 55 5.97 -12.70 10.93
CA ALA A 55 7.32 -12.17 10.96
C ALA A 55 7.64 -11.56 12.32
N LEU A 56 8.66 -12.08 12.98
CA LEU A 56 9.16 -11.56 14.24
C LEU A 56 10.45 -10.78 14.01
N VAL A 57 10.42 -9.48 14.34
CA VAL A 57 11.64 -8.67 14.32
C VAL A 57 12.32 -8.76 15.66
N VAL A 58 13.49 -9.37 15.69
CA VAL A 58 14.28 -9.52 16.90
C VAL A 58 15.47 -8.58 16.84
N ASP A 59 15.46 -7.60 17.73
CA ASP A 59 16.56 -6.66 17.88
C ASP A 59 17.44 -7.04 19.07
N ILE A 60 18.68 -7.44 18.80
CA ILE A 60 19.60 -7.99 19.79
C ILE A 60 20.45 -6.88 20.43
N ARG A 61 19.87 -5.71 20.73
CA ARG A 61 20.60 -4.56 21.32
C ARG A 61 21.01 -4.81 22.77
N GLY A 62 20.35 -5.70 23.49
CA GLY A 62 20.66 -6.04 24.88
C GLY A 62 21.32 -7.41 24.99
N GLY A 63 22.60 -7.47 25.35
CA GLY A 63 23.37 -8.72 25.45
C GLY A 63 22.80 -9.84 26.31
N ILE A 64 21.78 -9.56 27.14
CA ILE A 64 21.08 -10.50 28.00
C ILE A 64 20.12 -11.42 27.22
N PHE A 65 19.69 -11.02 26.00
CA PHE A 65 18.67 -11.73 25.23
C PHE A 65 19.23 -12.64 24.13
N PHE A 66 20.55 -12.73 23.97
CA PHE A 66 21.15 -13.49 22.88
C PHE A 66 20.99 -15.00 23.09
N ASP A 67 21.35 -15.48 24.27
CA ASP A 67 21.21 -16.90 24.64
C ASP A 67 19.74 -17.33 24.63
N ASP A 68 18.86 -16.44 25.10
CA ASP A 68 17.41 -16.65 25.10
C ASP A 68 16.84 -16.84 23.69
N LEU A 69 17.40 -16.18 22.66
CA LEU A 69 16.97 -16.38 21.26
C LEU A 69 17.27 -17.79 20.79
N PHE A 70 18.51 -18.27 20.99
CA PHE A 70 18.88 -19.63 20.59
C PHE A 70 18.09 -20.70 21.34
N GLU A 71 17.88 -20.53 22.63
CA GLU A 71 17.02 -21.44 23.40
C GLU A 71 15.60 -21.50 22.82
N SER A 72 15.05 -20.34 22.48
CA SER A 72 13.72 -20.23 21.87
C SER A 72 13.65 -20.88 20.49
N LEU A 73 14.70 -20.72 19.66
CA LEU A 73 14.79 -21.34 18.34
C LEU A 73 14.93 -22.88 18.45
N ILE A 74 15.72 -23.36 19.41
CA ILE A 74 15.86 -24.79 19.68
C ILE A 74 14.52 -25.35 20.14
N TYR A 75 13.78 -24.64 21.00
CA TYR A 75 12.46 -25.06 21.44
C TYR A 75 11.49 -25.15 20.25
N LEU A 76 11.40 -24.12 19.39
CA LEU A 76 10.57 -24.15 18.20
C LEU A 76 10.89 -25.36 17.31
N LYS A 77 12.16 -25.64 17.08
CA LYS A 77 12.60 -26.79 16.28
C LYS A 77 12.20 -28.12 16.90
N LYS A 78 12.28 -28.27 18.24
CA LYS A 78 11.84 -29.47 18.96
C LYS A 78 10.33 -29.70 18.88
N GLN A 79 9.54 -28.64 18.72
CA GLN A 79 8.09 -28.70 18.56
C GLN A 79 7.67 -28.79 17.07
N ASP A 80 8.61 -29.08 16.16
CA ASP A 80 8.40 -29.18 14.70
C ASP A 80 7.86 -27.89 14.04
N PHE A 81 8.12 -26.74 14.66
CA PHE A 81 7.86 -25.45 14.05
C PHE A 81 8.92 -25.15 12.97
N LYS A 82 8.46 -24.96 11.74
CA LYS A 82 9.31 -24.48 10.66
C LYS A 82 9.43 -22.97 10.75
N TYR A 83 10.66 -22.46 10.83
CA TYR A 83 10.96 -21.05 10.79
C TYR A 83 12.15 -20.80 9.86
N GLU A 84 12.24 -19.58 9.35
CA GLU A 84 13.36 -19.07 8.54
C GLU A 84 13.97 -17.85 9.24
N ILE A 85 15.31 -17.74 9.21
CA ILE A 85 16.02 -16.57 9.74
C ILE A 85 16.46 -15.72 8.56
N LEU A 86 15.89 -14.50 8.47
CA LEU A 86 16.32 -13.45 7.57
C LEU A 86 17.30 -12.52 8.28
N PHE A 87 18.52 -12.44 7.79
CA PHE A 87 19.55 -11.54 8.29
C PHE A 87 19.78 -10.39 7.33
N LEU A 88 19.61 -9.14 7.81
CA LEU A 88 19.91 -7.94 7.04
C LEU A 88 21.29 -7.40 7.41
N ASP A 89 22.14 -7.24 6.41
CA ASP A 89 23.50 -6.74 6.54
C ASP A 89 23.70 -5.47 5.71
N ALA A 90 24.76 -4.74 5.99
CA ALA A 90 25.29 -3.67 5.15
C ALA A 90 26.76 -3.41 5.50
N SER A 91 27.53 -2.82 4.59
CA SER A 91 28.92 -2.44 4.85
C SER A 91 29.02 -1.37 5.94
N ASP A 92 30.14 -1.32 6.62
CA ASP A 92 30.36 -0.40 7.73
C ASP A 92 30.27 1.06 7.28
N GLU A 93 30.75 1.38 6.07
CA GLU A 93 30.69 2.71 5.48
C GLU A 93 29.23 3.15 5.28
N VAL A 94 28.39 2.23 4.77
CA VAL A 94 26.95 2.49 4.53
C VAL A 94 26.23 2.65 5.86
N LEU A 95 26.48 1.80 6.84
CA LEU A 95 25.88 1.93 8.17
C LEU A 95 26.26 3.26 8.84
N VAL A 96 27.54 3.62 8.83
CA VAL A 96 28.00 4.92 9.37
C VAL A 96 27.31 6.09 8.67
N LYS A 97 27.17 6.03 7.33
CA LYS A 97 26.47 7.05 6.55
C LYS A 97 25.00 7.16 6.98
N ARG A 98 24.26 6.04 7.04
CA ARG A 98 22.85 6.00 7.45
C ARG A 98 22.61 6.52 8.87
N PHE A 99 23.49 6.19 9.82
CA PHE A 99 23.44 6.73 11.18
C PHE A 99 23.65 8.25 11.22
N LYS A 100 24.58 8.78 10.42
CA LYS A 100 24.82 10.23 10.31
C LYS A 100 23.63 10.96 9.70
N GLU A 101 23.06 10.42 8.63
CA GLU A 101 21.88 10.98 7.95
C GLU A 101 20.66 11.02 8.88
N SER A 102 20.44 9.96 9.67
CA SER A 102 19.34 9.90 10.63
C SER A 102 19.60 10.66 11.93
N ARG A 103 20.80 11.23 12.12
CA ARG A 103 21.24 11.94 13.34
C ARG A 103 21.04 11.11 14.61
N ARG A 104 21.24 9.80 14.53
CA ARG A 104 21.11 8.88 15.68
C ARG A 104 22.49 8.40 16.15
N SER A 105 22.64 8.18 17.45
CA SER A 105 23.76 7.44 18.01
C SER A 105 23.54 5.94 17.85
N HIS A 106 24.64 5.18 17.76
CA HIS A 106 24.52 3.72 17.72
C HIS A 106 24.09 3.18 19.10
N PRO A 107 23.11 2.25 19.16
CA PRO A 107 22.57 1.74 20.43
C PRO A 107 23.63 1.14 21.39
N LEU A 108 24.63 0.46 20.82
CA LEU A 108 25.74 -0.15 21.60
C LEU A 108 26.92 0.80 21.85
N ALA A 109 26.85 2.05 21.42
CA ALA A 109 27.91 3.04 21.62
C ALA A 109 27.32 4.44 21.87
N PRO A 110 26.44 4.62 22.88
CA PRO A 110 25.87 5.92 23.22
C PRO A 110 26.98 6.89 23.61
N GLY A 111 27.07 8.02 22.89
CA GLY A 111 28.14 9.03 23.16
C GLY A 111 29.55 8.67 22.66
N SER A 112 29.71 7.55 21.96
CA SER A 112 30.96 7.08 21.36
C SER A 112 30.91 7.06 19.84
N ARG A 113 31.98 6.60 19.18
CA ARG A 113 32.06 6.51 17.72
C ARG A 113 31.11 5.46 17.21
N ILE A 114 30.30 5.79 16.18
CA ILE A 114 29.34 4.87 15.53
C ILE A 114 30.03 3.57 15.11
N ILE A 115 31.22 3.65 14.52
CA ILE A 115 31.96 2.45 14.05
C ILE A 115 32.28 1.47 15.19
N THR A 116 32.53 1.95 16.40
CA THR A 116 32.77 1.10 17.57
C THR A 116 31.53 0.27 17.91
N GLY A 117 30.35 0.92 17.85
CA GLY A 117 29.08 0.23 18.05
C GLY A 117 28.77 -0.81 16.98
N ILE A 118 29.02 -0.48 15.70
CA ILE A 118 28.85 -1.41 14.58
C ILE A 118 29.74 -2.65 14.76
N ASN A 119 31.01 -2.46 15.07
CA ASN A 119 31.95 -3.56 15.28
C ASN A 119 31.54 -4.48 16.44
N GLU A 120 31.04 -3.90 17.51
CA GLU A 120 30.53 -4.67 18.65
C GLU A 120 29.25 -5.43 18.30
N GLU A 121 28.32 -4.80 17.54
CA GLU A 121 27.10 -5.44 17.07
C GLU A 121 27.40 -6.61 16.14
N ARG A 122 28.36 -6.45 15.19
CA ARG A 122 28.79 -7.54 14.30
C ARG A 122 29.33 -8.75 15.07
N LYS A 123 30.14 -8.51 16.12
CA LYS A 123 30.65 -9.61 16.95
C LYS A 123 29.52 -10.38 17.60
N ARG A 124 28.55 -9.67 18.17
CA ARG A 124 27.39 -10.26 18.85
C ARG A 124 26.47 -11.01 17.88
N LEU A 125 26.26 -10.46 16.69
CA LEU A 125 25.36 -11.04 15.69
C LEU A 125 25.99 -12.12 14.81
N ARG A 126 27.30 -12.39 14.96
CA ARG A 126 28.02 -13.33 14.10
C ARG A 126 27.39 -14.72 14.09
N GLU A 127 27.08 -15.28 15.26
CA GLU A 127 26.50 -16.63 15.34
C GLU A 127 25.10 -16.71 14.73
N VAL A 128 24.27 -15.64 14.85
CA VAL A 128 22.96 -15.57 14.20
C VAL A 128 23.10 -15.46 12.69
N LYS A 129 24.05 -14.64 12.23
CA LYS A 129 24.35 -14.52 10.81
C LYS A 129 24.79 -15.84 10.19
N ASP A 130 25.65 -16.60 10.91
CA ASP A 130 26.16 -17.91 10.46
C ASP A 130 25.05 -18.96 10.36
N ARG A 131 23.92 -18.78 11.10
CA ARG A 131 22.74 -19.64 11.07
C ARG A 131 21.57 -19.12 10.26
N ALA A 132 21.74 -17.95 9.63
CA ALA A 132 20.68 -17.35 8.82
C ALA A 132 20.43 -18.18 7.55
N ASP A 133 19.14 -18.40 7.26
CA ASP A 133 18.72 -19.08 6.03
C ASP A 133 18.85 -18.17 4.82
N ILE A 134 18.57 -16.87 5.00
CA ILE A 134 18.70 -15.83 3.97
C ILE A 134 19.48 -14.65 4.55
N ILE A 135 20.50 -14.20 3.82
CA ILE A 135 21.26 -12.98 4.13
C ILE A 135 21.09 -11.99 2.99
N ILE A 136 20.57 -10.81 3.29
CA ILE A 136 20.41 -9.71 2.32
C ILE A 136 21.40 -8.60 2.67
N ASP A 137 22.40 -8.39 1.81
CA ASP A 137 23.31 -7.25 1.89
C ASP A 137 22.69 -6.02 1.21
N THR A 138 22.28 -5.06 2.03
CA THR A 138 21.62 -3.83 1.58
C THR A 138 22.59 -2.69 1.28
N SER A 139 23.90 -2.95 1.19
CA SER A 139 24.92 -1.91 1.01
C SER A 139 24.71 -1.06 -0.24
N LYS A 140 24.20 -1.68 -1.31
CA LYS A 140 23.96 -1.03 -2.60
C LYS A 140 22.49 -0.81 -2.91
N TYR A 141 21.60 -1.13 -1.96
CA TYR A 141 20.16 -1.10 -2.18
C TYR A 141 19.58 0.28 -1.87
N ALA A 142 18.77 0.79 -2.79
CA ALA A 142 17.73 1.74 -2.48
C ALA A 142 16.55 1.02 -1.78
N ILE A 143 15.61 1.77 -1.21
CA ILE A 143 14.42 1.19 -0.55
C ILE A 143 13.65 0.28 -1.52
N LYS A 144 13.54 0.69 -2.79
CA LYS A 144 12.87 -0.06 -3.84
C LYS A 144 13.51 -1.43 -4.08
N ASP A 145 14.84 -1.48 -4.17
CA ASP A 145 15.57 -2.72 -4.43
C ASP A 145 15.37 -3.73 -3.28
N LEU A 146 15.35 -3.24 -2.03
CA LEU A 146 15.05 -4.09 -0.86
C LEU A 146 13.63 -4.64 -0.93
N ARG A 147 12.64 -3.83 -1.32
CA ARG A 147 11.25 -4.30 -1.46
C ARG A 147 11.11 -5.36 -2.56
N GLU A 148 11.76 -5.17 -3.69
CA GLU A 148 11.79 -6.16 -4.78
C GLU A 148 12.42 -7.49 -4.31
N GLU A 149 13.55 -7.42 -3.59
CA GLU A 149 14.22 -8.62 -3.04
C GLU A 149 13.35 -9.32 -1.98
N MET A 150 12.67 -8.55 -1.10
CA MET A 150 11.71 -9.10 -0.14
C MET A 150 10.54 -9.78 -0.85
N THR A 151 9.98 -9.18 -1.89
CA THR A 151 8.87 -9.74 -2.67
C THR A 151 9.29 -11.04 -3.36
N LYS A 152 10.49 -11.10 -3.90
CA LYS A 152 11.03 -12.30 -4.54
C LYS A 152 11.19 -13.47 -3.58
N ASN A 153 11.64 -13.20 -2.33
CA ASN A 153 11.89 -14.27 -1.35
C ASN A 153 10.63 -14.67 -0.57
N TYR A 154 9.70 -13.75 -0.33
CA TYR A 154 8.60 -13.92 0.61
C TYR A 154 7.22 -13.70 0.02
N GLY A 155 7.11 -13.15 -1.20
CA GLY A 155 5.85 -13.02 -1.91
C GLY A 155 5.24 -14.38 -2.26
N ASP A 156 3.92 -14.45 -2.32
CA ASP A 156 3.25 -15.66 -2.79
C ASP A 156 3.47 -15.81 -4.30
N VAL A 157 3.89 -17.00 -4.71
CA VAL A 157 4.09 -17.34 -6.15
C VAL A 157 2.76 -17.24 -6.93
N THR A 158 1.64 -17.20 -6.23
CA THR A 158 0.29 -17.17 -6.79
C THR A 158 -0.37 -15.77 -6.82
N GLU A 159 0.17 -14.78 -6.12
CA GLU A 159 -0.27 -13.41 -6.34
C GLU A 159 0.59 -12.81 -7.47
N PRO A 160 0.02 -12.54 -8.64
CA PRO A 160 0.66 -11.61 -9.58
C PRO A 160 0.96 -10.35 -8.77
N GLU A 161 2.12 -9.73 -8.98
CA GLU A 161 2.48 -8.41 -8.40
C GLU A 161 1.20 -7.62 -8.23
N LYS A 162 0.86 -7.21 -6.98
CA LYS A 162 -0.40 -6.48 -6.75
C LYS A 162 -0.42 -5.33 -7.74
N ASP A 163 -1.12 -5.54 -8.84
CA ASP A 163 -1.19 -4.59 -9.94
C ASP A 163 -1.70 -3.26 -9.39
N LEU A 164 -1.19 -2.16 -9.93
CA LEU A 164 -1.71 -0.84 -9.64
C LEU A 164 -3.24 -0.86 -9.70
N SER A 165 -3.88 -0.64 -8.54
CA SER A 165 -5.34 -0.48 -8.48
C SER A 165 -5.70 0.91 -8.96
N VAL A 166 -6.54 1.00 -9.98
CA VAL A 166 -7.02 2.27 -10.54
C VAL A 166 -8.48 2.46 -10.16
N THR A 167 -8.82 3.58 -9.54
CA THR A 167 -10.21 3.94 -9.23
C THR A 167 -10.61 5.16 -10.05
N ILE A 168 -11.68 5.04 -10.84
CA ILE A 168 -12.31 6.17 -11.51
C ILE A 168 -13.41 6.70 -10.60
N LEU A 169 -13.27 7.93 -10.12
CA LEU A 169 -14.19 8.52 -9.15
C LEU A 169 -14.96 9.69 -9.79
N SER A 170 -16.29 9.62 -9.85
CA SER A 170 -17.09 10.78 -10.24
C SER A 170 -17.49 11.61 -9.04
N PHE A 171 -17.42 12.95 -9.15
CA PHE A 171 -17.74 13.87 -8.08
C PHE A 171 -18.39 15.17 -8.55
N GLY A 172 -18.97 15.93 -7.61
CA GLY A 172 -19.51 17.27 -7.82
C GLY A 172 -18.65 18.34 -7.17
N PHE A 173 -18.17 19.32 -7.95
CA PHE A 173 -17.37 20.42 -7.43
C PHE A 173 -18.04 21.18 -6.29
N LYS A 174 -19.39 21.24 -6.26
CA LYS A 174 -20.13 21.87 -5.16
C LYS A 174 -19.93 21.19 -3.78
N TYR A 175 -19.46 19.94 -3.78
CA TYR A 175 -19.16 19.18 -2.57
C TYR A 175 -17.64 19.06 -2.28
N GLY A 176 -16.82 19.81 -3.04
CA GLY A 176 -15.37 19.80 -2.93
C GLY A 176 -14.69 18.70 -3.74
N ILE A 177 -13.43 18.92 -4.06
CA ILE A 177 -12.57 17.94 -4.73
C ILE A 177 -12.25 16.83 -3.72
N PRO A 178 -12.30 15.54 -4.12
CA PRO A 178 -11.86 14.44 -3.26
C PRO A 178 -10.39 14.62 -2.85
N VAL A 179 -10.10 14.46 -1.57
CA VAL A 179 -8.79 14.77 -0.99
C VAL A 179 -7.70 13.75 -1.37
N ASP A 180 -8.10 12.59 -1.80
CA ASP A 180 -7.28 11.45 -2.18
C ASP A 180 -7.07 11.32 -3.69
N SER A 181 -7.57 12.29 -4.48
CA SER A 181 -7.41 12.29 -5.94
C SER A 181 -5.97 12.54 -6.37
N ASP A 182 -5.46 11.69 -7.24
CA ASP A 182 -4.17 11.89 -7.91
C ASP A 182 -4.30 12.71 -9.19
N LEU A 183 -5.36 12.46 -9.97
CA LEU A 183 -5.69 13.21 -11.18
C LEU A 183 -7.13 13.72 -11.07
N VAL A 184 -7.34 14.99 -11.44
CA VAL A 184 -8.66 15.60 -11.41
C VAL A 184 -8.96 16.23 -12.75
N PHE A 185 -10.08 15.82 -13.36
CA PHE A 185 -10.56 16.36 -14.62
C PHE A 185 -11.88 17.09 -14.44
N ASP A 186 -11.97 18.31 -14.93
CA ASP A 186 -13.17 19.13 -14.94
C ASP A 186 -13.91 18.95 -16.26
N VAL A 187 -15.14 18.42 -16.21
CA VAL A 187 -15.98 18.21 -17.40
C VAL A 187 -17.18 19.16 -17.45
N ARG A 188 -17.11 20.33 -16.80
CA ARG A 188 -18.20 21.33 -16.77
C ARG A 188 -18.38 22.05 -18.09
N PHE A 189 -17.39 22.03 -18.98
CA PHE A 189 -17.48 22.56 -20.35
C PHE A 189 -18.47 21.82 -21.26
N ILE A 190 -18.86 20.58 -20.89
CA ILE A 190 -19.83 19.78 -21.65
C ILE A 190 -21.23 20.30 -21.35
N PRO A 191 -22.15 20.35 -22.36
CA PRO A 191 -23.54 20.75 -22.16
C PRO A 191 -24.22 20.01 -21.01
N ASN A 192 -24.96 20.76 -20.17
CA ASN A 192 -25.47 20.22 -18.91
C ASN A 192 -26.88 19.65 -19.08
N PRO A 193 -27.06 18.31 -18.92
CA PRO A 193 -28.37 17.64 -19.02
C PRO A 193 -29.41 18.17 -18.03
N PHE A 194 -28.96 18.79 -16.93
CA PHE A 194 -29.85 19.36 -15.89
C PHE A 194 -30.83 20.41 -16.44
N TYR A 195 -30.47 21.12 -17.51
CA TYR A 195 -31.31 22.14 -18.13
C TYR A 195 -32.35 21.57 -19.10
N ILE A 196 -32.34 20.26 -19.34
CA ILE A 196 -33.31 19.56 -20.17
C ILE A 196 -34.33 18.89 -19.24
N PRO A 197 -35.61 19.31 -19.24
CA PRO A 197 -36.60 18.83 -18.29
C PRO A 197 -36.71 17.29 -18.24
N GLU A 198 -36.64 16.65 -19.40
CA GLU A 198 -36.78 15.20 -19.59
C GLU A 198 -35.57 14.43 -19.05
N LEU A 199 -34.38 15.06 -18.96
CA LEU A 199 -33.15 14.44 -18.49
C LEU A 199 -32.85 14.74 -17.02
N LYS A 200 -33.39 15.82 -16.50
CA LYS A 200 -33.12 16.33 -15.15
C LYS A 200 -33.34 15.29 -14.02
N PRO A 201 -34.39 14.43 -14.05
CA PRO A 201 -34.63 13.45 -12.98
C PRO A 201 -33.62 12.31 -12.98
N TYR A 202 -33.00 12.01 -14.09
CA TYR A 202 -32.11 10.89 -14.30
C TYR A 202 -30.66 11.21 -13.85
N SER A 203 -29.80 10.21 -13.87
CA SER A 203 -28.37 10.31 -13.58
C SER A 203 -27.55 9.91 -14.81
N GLY A 204 -26.22 10.04 -14.73
CA GLY A 204 -25.32 9.56 -15.78
C GLY A 204 -25.28 8.03 -15.95
N ASN A 205 -25.88 7.26 -15.03
CA ASN A 205 -26.07 5.82 -15.17
C ASN A 205 -27.29 5.47 -16.05
N ASP A 206 -28.21 6.43 -16.23
CA ASP A 206 -29.42 6.19 -17.01
C ASP A 206 -29.17 6.46 -18.50
N GLU A 207 -29.64 5.57 -19.34
CA GLU A 207 -29.38 5.58 -20.78
C GLU A 207 -29.69 6.91 -21.49
N PRO A 208 -30.81 7.64 -21.18
CA PRO A 208 -31.07 8.93 -21.81
C PRO A 208 -29.99 9.98 -21.55
N VAL A 209 -29.49 10.05 -20.30
CA VAL A 209 -28.41 10.99 -19.92
C VAL A 209 -27.07 10.54 -20.48
N LYS A 210 -26.75 9.23 -20.38
CA LYS A 210 -25.52 8.65 -20.92
C LYS A 210 -25.41 8.98 -22.41
N ARG A 211 -26.46 8.70 -23.20
CA ARG A 211 -26.50 8.99 -24.64
C ARG A 211 -26.32 10.46 -24.92
N TYR A 212 -27.06 11.33 -24.22
CA TYR A 212 -26.95 12.79 -24.41
C TYR A 212 -25.53 13.29 -24.19
N VAL A 213 -24.89 12.87 -23.09
CA VAL A 213 -23.52 13.33 -22.75
C VAL A 213 -22.50 12.77 -23.73
N LEU A 214 -22.58 11.50 -24.09
CA LEU A 214 -21.58 10.85 -24.94
C LEU A 214 -21.67 11.22 -26.42
N GLN A 215 -22.82 11.74 -26.87
CA GLN A 215 -22.99 12.24 -28.26
C GLN A 215 -22.26 13.55 -28.51
N GLN A 216 -21.97 14.35 -27.49
CA GLN A 216 -21.34 15.66 -27.66
C GLN A 216 -19.93 15.51 -28.22
N GLU A 217 -19.55 16.35 -29.19
CA GLU A 217 -18.23 16.30 -29.82
C GLU A 217 -17.12 16.62 -28.81
N GLU A 218 -17.39 17.54 -27.87
CA GLU A 218 -16.49 17.88 -26.78
C GLU A 218 -16.22 16.66 -25.88
N THR A 219 -17.26 15.84 -25.63
CA THR A 219 -17.11 14.61 -24.82
C THR A 219 -16.27 13.56 -25.53
N LYS A 220 -16.55 13.34 -26.83
CA LYS A 220 -15.75 12.40 -27.65
C LYS A 220 -14.28 12.82 -27.69
N GLY A 221 -14.06 14.11 -27.94
CA GLY A 221 -12.72 14.68 -27.98
C GLY A 221 -11.98 14.59 -26.62
N PHE A 222 -12.68 14.78 -25.51
CA PHE A 222 -12.15 14.65 -24.18
C PHE A 222 -11.79 13.20 -23.85
N ILE A 223 -12.73 12.25 -24.03
CA ILE A 223 -12.52 10.83 -23.73
C ILE A 223 -11.31 10.30 -24.52
N LYS A 224 -11.25 10.58 -25.83
CA LYS A 224 -10.12 10.13 -26.65
C LYS A 224 -8.77 10.58 -26.08
N ARG A 225 -8.63 11.87 -25.76
CA ARG A 225 -7.37 12.42 -25.23
C ARG A 225 -7.05 11.91 -23.82
N THR A 226 -8.07 11.73 -22.99
CA THR A 226 -7.91 11.20 -21.65
C THR A 226 -7.47 9.74 -21.70
N ASP A 227 -8.05 8.94 -22.57
CA ASP A 227 -7.64 7.53 -22.77
C ASP A 227 -6.18 7.44 -23.22
N GLU A 228 -5.76 8.26 -24.21
CA GLU A 228 -4.38 8.32 -24.68
C GLU A 228 -3.42 8.73 -23.55
N LEU A 229 -3.81 9.70 -22.73
CA LEU A 229 -3.03 10.15 -21.57
C LEU A 229 -2.91 9.05 -20.50
N LEU A 230 -4.00 8.37 -20.17
CA LEU A 230 -4.02 7.32 -19.16
C LEU A 230 -3.26 6.08 -19.62
N GLU A 231 -3.29 5.72 -20.90
CA GLU A 231 -2.43 4.67 -21.48
C GLU A 231 -0.95 4.96 -21.28
N PHE A 232 -0.56 6.21 -21.36
CA PHE A 232 0.82 6.63 -21.09
C PHE A 232 1.14 6.66 -19.59
N LEU A 233 0.24 7.19 -18.75
CA LEU A 233 0.50 7.43 -17.34
C LEU A 233 0.46 6.15 -16.49
N ILE A 234 -0.53 5.27 -16.68
CA ILE A 234 -0.74 4.10 -15.83
C ILE A 234 0.50 3.19 -15.78
N PRO A 235 1.13 2.81 -16.91
CA PRO A 235 2.36 2.02 -16.87
C PRO A 235 3.54 2.73 -16.19
N ASN A 236 3.61 4.06 -16.31
CA ASN A 236 4.68 4.83 -15.68
C ASN A 236 4.49 4.95 -14.16
N TYR A 237 3.25 5.11 -13.67
CA TYR A 237 2.93 5.03 -12.25
C TYR A 237 3.21 3.64 -11.66
N LYS A 238 2.91 2.56 -12.42
CA LYS A 238 3.27 1.19 -12.02
C LYS A 238 4.78 1.03 -11.89
N LYS A 239 5.57 1.53 -12.84
CA LYS A 239 7.04 1.50 -12.80
C LYS A 239 7.62 2.28 -11.62
N GLU A 240 6.98 3.39 -11.25
CA GLU A 240 7.38 4.20 -10.09
C GLU A 240 7.11 3.48 -8.76
N GLY A 241 6.23 2.48 -8.76
CA GLY A 241 5.89 1.68 -7.59
C GLY A 241 4.59 2.12 -6.89
N LYS A 242 3.77 2.95 -7.57
CA LYS A 242 2.45 3.35 -7.06
C LYS A 242 1.53 2.14 -6.99
N ARG A 243 0.86 1.98 -5.83
CA ARG A 243 -0.07 0.86 -5.57
C ARG A 243 -1.52 1.21 -5.85
N GLN A 244 -1.87 2.49 -5.78
CA GLN A 244 -3.22 3.00 -5.98
C GLN A 244 -3.16 4.28 -6.80
N LEU A 245 -4.11 4.44 -7.74
CA LEU A 245 -4.26 5.64 -8.57
C LEU A 245 -5.74 6.03 -8.58
N ILE A 246 -6.06 7.22 -8.09
CA ILE A 246 -7.41 7.74 -8.05
C ILE A 246 -7.56 8.85 -9.10
N ILE A 247 -8.42 8.59 -10.09
CA ILE A 247 -8.71 9.49 -11.22
C ILE A 247 -10.13 10.03 -11.05
N SER A 248 -10.23 11.31 -10.73
CA SER A 248 -11.48 11.97 -10.39
C SER A 248 -12.03 12.81 -11.54
N ILE A 249 -13.29 12.56 -11.89
CA ILE A 249 -14.02 13.28 -12.95
C ILE A 249 -15.07 14.15 -12.28
N GLY A 250 -14.97 15.49 -12.41
CA GLY A 250 -15.81 16.46 -11.74
C GLY A 250 -16.78 17.19 -12.66
N CYS A 251 -18.06 17.23 -12.28
CA CYS A 251 -19.03 18.19 -12.83
C CYS A 251 -19.64 19.04 -11.71
N THR A 252 -20.62 19.89 -11.98
CA THR A 252 -21.20 20.79 -10.96
C THR A 252 -21.79 20.01 -9.78
N GLY A 253 -22.68 19.06 -10.01
CA GLY A 253 -23.41 18.31 -8.99
C GLY A 253 -22.99 16.86 -8.82
N GLY A 254 -22.08 16.32 -9.64
CA GLY A 254 -21.63 14.92 -9.47
C GLY A 254 -22.66 13.85 -9.92
N ARG A 255 -23.73 14.23 -10.63
CA ARG A 255 -24.84 13.33 -10.91
C ARG A 255 -24.98 12.92 -12.38
N HIS A 256 -24.71 13.82 -13.32
CA HIS A 256 -24.97 13.60 -14.75
C HIS A 256 -23.69 13.38 -15.56
N ARG A 257 -23.00 14.48 -15.94
CA ARG A 257 -21.84 14.46 -16.85
C ARG A 257 -20.68 13.62 -16.32
N SER A 258 -20.26 13.90 -15.08
CA SER A 258 -19.15 13.20 -14.46
C SER A 258 -19.39 11.69 -14.33
N VAL A 259 -20.61 11.28 -14.01
CA VAL A 259 -21.00 9.88 -13.90
C VAL A 259 -20.93 9.19 -15.25
N ALA A 260 -21.55 9.76 -16.30
CA ALA A 260 -21.54 9.18 -17.65
C ALA A 260 -20.11 9.03 -18.21
N ILE A 261 -19.26 10.05 -18.00
CA ILE A 261 -17.87 10.03 -18.47
C ILE A 261 -17.00 9.07 -17.66
N ALA A 262 -17.16 9.04 -16.33
CA ALA A 262 -16.43 8.09 -15.47
C ALA A 262 -16.71 6.64 -15.88
N ASN A 263 -17.98 6.31 -16.15
CA ASN A 263 -18.36 4.98 -16.66
C ASN A 263 -17.71 4.68 -18.01
N GLN A 264 -17.68 5.63 -18.93
CA GLN A 264 -17.09 5.39 -20.25
C GLN A 264 -15.58 5.18 -20.17
N ILE A 265 -14.86 5.97 -19.37
CA ILE A 265 -13.43 5.77 -19.13
C ILE A 265 -13.18 4.41 -18.46
N TYR A 266 -14.02 4.04 -17.48
CA TYR A 266 -13.96 2.73 -16.84
C TYR A 266 -14.12 1.59 -17.85
N GLU A 267 -15.14 1.65 -18.72
CA GLU A 267 -15.39 0.66 -19.78
C GLU A 267 -14.17 0.54 -20.72
N ASN A 268 -13.59 1.67 -21.15
CA ASN A 268 -12.44 1.70 -22.04
C ASN A 268 -11.19 1.08 -21.41
N LEU A 269 -10.92 1.38 -20.14
CA LEU A 269 -9.74 0.85 -19.44
C LEU A 269 -9.92 -0.61 -19.02
N THR A 270 -11.15 -1.06 -18.70
CA THR A 270 -11.44 -2.47 -18.38
C THR A 270 -11.10 -3.38 -19.56
N SER A 271 -11.37 -2.93 -20.79
CA SER A 271 -11.05 -3.70 -22.01
C SER A 271 -9.54 -3.94 -22.20
N ARG A 272 -8.68 -3.26 -21.44
CA ARG A 272 -7.21 -3.33 -21.49
C ARG A 272 -6.58 -4.10 -20.33
N ASN A 273 -7.36 -4.88 -19.57
CA ASN A 273 -6.92 -5.71 -18.45
C ASN A 273 -6.23 -4.97 -17.29
N TYR A 274 -6.58 -3.70 -17.06
CA TYR A 274 -6.19 -3.01 -15.83
C TYR A 274 -7.06 -3.47 -14.64
N ASN A 275 -6.46 -3.52 -13.44
CA ASN A 275 -7.24 -3.70 -12.20
C ASN A 275 -7.91 -2.36 -11.85
N ILE A 276 -9.17 -2.22 -12.26
CA ILE A 276 -9.89 -0.96 -12.23
C ILE A 276 -11.27 -1.08 -11.57
N SER A 277 -11.65 -0.02 -10.85
CA SER A 277 -12.98 0.16 -10.26
C SER A 277 -13.56 1.52 -10.62
N VAL A 278 -14.89 1.65 -10.50
CA VAL A 278 -15.58 2.93 -10.68
C VAL A 278 -16.46 3.22 -9.47
N GLU A 279 -16.40 4.47 -8.99
CA GLU A 279 -17.19 4.93 -7.87
C GLU A 279 -17.86 6.29 -8.18
N HIS A 280 -19.03 6.51 -7.59
CA HIS A 280 -19.81 7.73 -7.78
C HIS A 280 -20.11 8.37 -6.43
N ARG A 281 -19.24 9.28 -5.97
CA ARG A 281 -19.32 9.87 -4.62
C ARG A 281 -20.65 10.61 -4.37
N ASP A 282 -21.06 11.47 -5.31
CA ASP A 282 -22.14 12.44 -5.07
C ASP A 282 -23.44 12.14 -5.87
N ILE A 283 -23.56 10.95 -6.47
CA ILE A 283 -24.70 10.63 -7.34
C ILE A 283 -26.06 10.72 -6.65
N ARG A 284 -26.12 10.52 -5.33
CA ARG A 284 -27.36 10.49 -4.52
C ARG A 284 -27.64 11.81 -3.78
N GLU A 285 -26.68 12.73 -3.69
CA GLU A 285 -26.78 13.93 -2.85
C GLU A 285 -27.90 14.90 -3.25
N ASP A 286 -28.16 15.06 -4.55
CA ASP A 286 -29.22 15.97 -5.03
C ASP A 286 -30.63 15.46 -4.73
N VAL A 287 -30.83 14.15 -4.54
CA VAL A 287 -32.11 13.54 -4.20
C VAL A 287 -32.50 13.88 -2.75
N HIS A 288 -31.53 13.87 -1.84
CA HIS A 288 -31.74 14.17 -0.42
C HIS A 288 -32.00 15.66 -0.16
N GLN A 289 -31.43 16.57 -0.94
CA GLN A 289 -31.71 18.01 -0.79
C GLN A 289 -33.09 18.40 -1.31
N GLY A 290 -33.59 17.75 -2.35
CA GLY A 290 -34.97 17.91 -2.82
C GLY A 290 -36.02 17.43 -1.78
N ALA A 291 -35.76 16.28 -1.16
CA ALA A 291 -36.62 15.72 -0.11
C ALA A 291 -36.64 16.59 1.17
N LYS A 292 -35.47 17.11 1.60
CA LYS A 292 -35.41 18.06 2.74
C LYS A 292 -36.14 19.38 2.45
N LYS A 293 -36.05 19.96 1.26
CA LYS A 293 -36.80 21.16 0.88
C LYS A 293 -38.32 20.94 0.87
N LEU A 294 -38.78 19.80 0.37
CA LEU A 294 -40.19 19.43 0.34
C LEU A 294 -40.74 19.17 1.76
N TRP A 295 -39.94 18.64 2.67
CA TRP A 295 -40.32 18.41 4.06
C TRP A 295 -40.45 19.74 4.82
N VAL A 296 -39.54 20.70 4.62
CA VAL A 296 -39.60 22.05 5.24
C VAL A 296 -40.78 22.87 4.69
N LEU A 297 -41.12 22.73 3.39
CA LEU A 297 -42.29 23.42 2.80
C LEU A 297 -43.64 22.81 3.18
N ARG A 298 -43.68 21.57 3.70
CA ARG A 298 -44.90 20.91 4.18
C ARG A 298 -45.15 21.06 5.68
N ASN A 299 -44.12 21.39 6.46
CA ASN A 299 -44.19 21.41 7.94
C ASN A 299 -43.71 22.75 8.55
N GLY A 300 -43.47 23.79 7.75
CA GLY A 300 -43.32 25.19 8.14
C GLY A 300 -44.51 26.00 7.60
#